data_4531aa44ea56302a85177d310682b599
#
_entry.id   4531aa44ea56302a85177d310682b599
#
_cell.length_a   1.000
_cell.length_b   1.000
_cell.length_c   1.000
_cell.angle_alpha   90.00
_cell.angle_beta   90.00
_cell.angle_gamma   90.00
#
_symmetry.space_group_name_H-M   'P 1'
#
loop_
_entity.id
_entity.type
_entity.pdbx_description
1 polymer ?
#
loop_
_entity_poly.entity_id
_entity_poly.type
_entity_poly.pdbx_seq_one_letter_code
_entity_poly.pdbx_strand_id
1 'polypeptide(L)'
;VRIRQGVAPERRISIEDSEMRHGRKSRSKRFDGYKEHIARDLDAPAILACAVTPANRPEEEGAEPLADDITHQGYRLGEVHIDRAYVNSPIVSTVLHEGGRVLAKPWAQRPIKPGMFSKADFRIDLRSKTITCPAGEVEVFEPGDTVHFDPEACGACELRARCTLASSGNGRSVSIAKDEAQQKKFRKLQSSSRGRQDLRERV
;
A
#
# COMPACT_ATOMS: atom_id res chain seq x y z
N VAL A 1 14.44 32.11 9.54
CA VAL A 1 14.62 30.65 9.66
C VAL A 1 13.24 30.03 9.67
N ARG A 2 12.93 29.17 8.67
CA ARG A 2 11.65 28.46 8.62
C ARG A 2 11.74 27.25 9.56
N ILE A 3 10.93 27.21 10.60
CA ILE A 3 10.84 26.07 11.51
C ILE A 3 10.23 24.89 10.72
N ARG A 4 10.96 23.77 10.64
CA ARG A 4 10.43 22.53 10.06
C ARG A 4 9.30 21.99 10.94
N GLN A 5 8.12 21.83 10.36
CA GLN A 5 7.02 21.15 11.04
C GLN A 5 7.20 19.62 10.93
N GLY A 6 6.90 18.91 12.02
CA GLY A 6 7.00 17.47 12.12
C GLY A 6 8.22 17.00 12.92
N VAL A 7 8.34 15.68 13.04
CA VAL A 7 9.45 15.03 13.75
C VAL A 7 10.52 14.64 12.73
N ALA A 8 11.77 15.03 12.98
CA ALA A 8 12.89 14.60 12.14
C ALA A 8 12.99 13.06 12.16
N PRO A 9 13.17 12.39 10.99
CA PRO A 9 13.27 10.94 10.93
C PRO A 9 14.38 10.37 11.82
N GLU A 10 15.48 11.11 11.94
CA GLU A 10 16.67 10.72 12.73
C GLU A 10 16.64 11.21 14.18
N ARG A 11 15.50 11.73 14.65
CA ARG A 11 15.40 12.24 16.02
C ARG A 11 15.67 11.10 17.01
N ARG A 12 16.69 11.26 17.83
CA ARG A 12 16.97 10.42 18.99
C ARG A 12 15.89 10.61 20.06
N ILE A 13 15.40 9.53 20.62
CA ILE A 13 14.38 9.53 21.69
C ILE A 13 14.87 8.83 22.95
N SER A 14 16.01 8.14 22.86
CA SER A 14 16.71 7.52 23.97
C SER A 14 18.18 7.94 23.98
N ILE A 15 18.75 8.06 25.16
CA ILE A 15 20.20 8.28 25.35
C ILE A 15 20.95 6.94 25.28
N GLU A 16 20.35 5.88 25.82
CA GLU A 16 20.94 4.54 25.89
C GLU A 16 20.83 3.79 24.57
N ASP A 17 19.71 3.98 23.86
CA ASP A 17 19.44 3.31 22.59
C ASP A 17 19.36 4.36 21.47
N SER A 18 20.43 4.46 20.69
CA SER A 18 20.54 5.45 19.60
C SER A 18 19.68 5.11 18.37
N GLU A 19 19.20 3.87 18.24
CA GLU A 19 18.42 3.39 17.11
C GLU A 19 16.92 3.43 17.36
N MET A 20 16.51 3.55 18.62
CA MET A 20 15.11 3.68 19.00
C MET A 20 14.44 4.89 18.29
N ARG A 21 13.23 4.69 17.77
CA ARG A 21 12.48 5.73 17.05
C ARG A 21 11.02 5.77 17.49
N HIS A 22 10.40 6.94 17.26
CA HIS A 22 8.94 7.09 17.38
C HIS A 22 8.22 6.40 16.23
N GLY A 23 7.30 5.53 16.54
CA GLY A 23 6.41 4.87 15.60
C GLY A 23 4.94 5.21 15.81
N ARG A 24 4.11 4.83 14.84
CA ARG A 24 2.65 4.94 14.91
C ARG A 24 1.99 3.65 14.42
N LYS A 25 1.09 3.13 15.23
CA LYS A 25 0.17 2.07 14.81
C LYS A 25 -1.14 2.64 14.22
N SER A 26 -1.55 3.83 14.69
CA SER A 26 -2.72 4.56 14.19
C SER A 26 -2.54 6.06 14.46
N ARG A 27 -3.52 6.89 14.03
CA ARG A 27 -3.51 8.34 14.29
C ARG A 27 -3.40 8.66 15.80
N SER A 28 -4.01 7.84 16.65
CA SER A 28 -4.05 8.02 18.11
C SER A 28 -3.04 7.16 18.87
N LYS A 29 -2.53 6.07 18.28
CA LYS A 29 -1.64 5.14 18.96
C LYS A 29 -0.20 5.29 18.48
N ARG A 30 0.61 5.91 19.33
CA ARG A 30 2.06 6.06 19.16
C ARG A 30 2.78 5.04 20.06
N PHE A 31 4.01 4.71 19.70
CA PHE A 31 4.91 3.89 20.50
C PHE A 31 6.35 4.26 20.16
N ASP A 32 7.26 3.94 21.09
CA ASP A 32 8.68 4.13 20.93
C ASP A 32 9.36 2.78 20.90
N GLY A 33 10.35 2.61 20.04
CA GLY A 33 11.09 1.37 19.92
C GLY A 33 11.19 0.87 18.49
N TYR A 34 10.77 -0.38 18.29
CA TYR A 34 10.99 -1.15 17.08
C TYR A 34 9.69 -1.84 16.61
N LYS A 35 9.72 -2.31 15.38
CA LYS A 35 8.73 -3.23 14.82
C LYS A 35 9.38 -4.59 14.67
N GLU A 36 8.69 -5.61 15.12
CA GLU A 36 9.03 -7.00 14.89
C GLU A 36 8.29 -7.53 13.67
N HIS A 37 9.01 -8.25 12.82
CA HIS A 37 8.53 -8.91 11.63
C HIS A 37 8.82 -10.40 11.76
N ILE A 38 7.82 -11.23 11.53
CA ILE A 38 7.91 -12.67 11.68
C ILE A 38 7.41 -13.36 10.41
N ALA A 39 8.22 -14.26 9.88
CA ALA A 39 7.80 -15.19 8.85
C ALA A 39 7.62 -16.58 9.48
N ARG A 40 6.46 -17.16 9.26
CA ARG A 40 6.13 -18.51 9.71
C ARG A 40 5.85 -19.43 8.54
N ASP A 41 6.09 -20.70 8.70
CA ASP A 41 5.65 -21.72 7.76
C ASP A 41 4.12 -21.79 7.71
N LEU A 42 3.55 -22.11 6.54
CA LEU A 42 2.10 -22.21 6.35
C LEU A 42 1.57 -23.56 6.81
N ASP A 43 2.38 -24.61 6.69
CA ASP A 43 1.97 -26.01 6.92
C ASP A 43 2.43 -26.52 8.30
N ALA A 44 3.48 -25.89 8.86
CA ALA A 44 4.04 -26.27 10.16
C ALA A 44 3.99 -25.13 11.17
N PRO A 45 3.88 -25.39 12.48
CA PRO A 45 3.90 -24.36 13.51
C PRO A 45 5.36 -23.89 13.79
N ALA A 46 6.07 -23.51 12.72
CA ALA A 46 7.46 -23.10 12.78
C ALA A 46 7.64 -21.63 12.39
N ILE A 47 8.46 -20.89 13.12
CA ILE A 47 8.96 -19.59 12.75
C ILE A 47 10.20 -19.81 11.88
N LEU A 48 10.18 -19.33 10.67
CA LEU A 48 11.29 -19.48 9.71
C LEU A 48 12.28 -18.32 9.79
N ALA A 49 11.79 -17.11 10.03
CA ALA A 49 12.64 -15.94 10.10
C ALA A 49 12.04 -14.86 10.99
N CYS A 50 12.90 -14.03 11.57
CA CYS A 50 12.54 -12.83 12.32
C CYS A 50 13.39 -11.65 11.87
N ALA A 51 12.79 -10.47 11.80
CA ALA A 51 13.51 -9.23 11.56
C ALA A 51 12.99 -8.11 12.46
N VAL A 52 13.83 -7.14 12.73
CA VAL A 52 13.49 -5.97 13.55
C VAL A 52 13.85 -4.71 12.79
N THR A 53 12.91 -3.76 12.74
CA THR A 53 13.16 -2.44 12.14
C THR A 53 12.83 -1.33 13.13
N PRO A 54 13.49 -0.15 13.06
CA PRO A 54 13.11 1.00 13.86
C PRO A 54 11.63 1.38 13.65
N ALA A 55 10.97 1.83 14.70
CA ALA A 55 9.50 2.06 14.70
C ALA A 55 9.00 3.04 13.63
N ASN A 56 9.84 3.96 13.15
CA ASN A 56 9.50 4.93 12.10
C ASN A 56 9.70 4.42 10.66
N ARG A 57 10.30 3.23 10.49
CA ARG A 57 10.50 2.65 9.16
C ARG A 57 9.20 2.06 8.63
N PRO A 58 8.96 2.06 7.30
CA PRO A 58 7.88 1.31 6.68
C PRO A 58 7.97 -0.18 7.02
N GLU A 59 6.82 -0.84 7.17
CA GLU A 59 6.80 -2.28 7.47
C GLU A 59 7.36 -3.13 6.32
N GLU A 60 7.23 -2.67 5.08
CA GLU A 60 7.76 -3.33 3.90
C GLU A 60 9.29 -3.53 3.93
N GLU A 61 10.03 -2.70 4.68
CA GLU A 61 11.47 -2.84 4.84
C GLU A 61 11.87 -4.10 5.63
N GLY A 62 10.95 -4.68 6.41
CA GLY A 62 11.17 -5.95 7.09
C GLY A 62 11.06 -7.18 6.18
N ALA A 63 10.55 -7.03 4.96
CA ALA A 63 10.32 -8.18 4.07
C ALA A 63 11.62 -8.76 3.51
N GLU A 64 12.56 -7.91 3.10
CA GLU A 64 13.84 -8.34 2.51
C GLU A 64 14.70 -9.14 3.50
N PRO A 65 14.97 -8.68 4.74
CA PRO A 65 15.69 -9.49 5.73
C PRO A 65 15.03 -10.83 6.02
N LEU A 66 13.69 -10.89 6.06
CA LEU A 66 12.98 -12.16 6.26
C LEU A 66 13.19 -13.12 5.09
N ALA A 67 13.13 -12.62 3.85
CA ALA A 67 13.32 -13.42 2.65
C ALA A 67 14.75 -13.93 2.53
N ASP A 68 15.72 -13.09 2.84
CA ASP A 68 17.14 -13.45 2.84
C ASP A 68 17.42 -14.57 3.85
N ASP A 69 16.92 -14.46 5.07
CA ASP A 69 17.11 -15.48 6.11
C ASP A 69 16.49 -16.82 5.70
N ILE A 70 15.25 -16.82 5.16
CA ILE A 70 14.59 -18.02 4.64
C ILE A 70 15.40 -18.66 3.51
N THR A 71 15.92 -17.83 2.60
CA THR A 71 16.73 -18.31 1.47
C THR A 71 18.07 -18.88 1.91
N HIS A 72 18.73 -18.26 2.88
CA HIS A 72 19.97 -18.79 3.49
C HIS A 72 19.77 -20.13 4.16
N GLN A 73 18.59 -20.42 4.68
CA GLN A 73 18.22 -21.73 5.22
C GLN A 73 17.95 -22.78 4.13
N GLY A 74 18.05 -22.40 2.84
CA GLY A 74 17.80 -23.31 1.70
C GLY A 74 16.34 -23.44 1.31
N TYR A 75 15.43 -22.65 1.88
CA TYR A 75 14.02 -22.65 1.49
C TYR A 75 13.76 -21.72 0.31
N ARG A 76 12.70 -22.04 -0.45
CA ARG A 76 12.22 -21.24 -1.56
C ARG A 76 10.83 -20.71 -1.25
N LEU A 77 10.60 -19.44 -1.57
CA LEU A 77 9.31 -18.77 -1.39
C LEU A 77 8.33 -19.12 -2.52
N GLY A 78 7.68 -20.27 -2.45
CA GLY A 78 6.70 -20.71 -3.44
C GLY A 78 5.32 -20.06 -3.29
N GLU A 79 4.83 -19.91 -2.06
CA GLU A 79 3.60 -19.21 -1.74
C GLU A 79 3.81 -18.33 -0.51
N VAL A 80 3.41 -17.07 -0.60
CA VAL A 80 3.60 -16.08 0.45
C VAL A 80 2.28 -15.39 0.79
N HIS A 81 1.91 -15.44 2.06
CA HIS A 81 0.76 -14.75 2.62
C HIS A 81 1.24 -13.52 3.40
N ILE A 82 0.90 -12.33 2.93
CA ILE A 82 1.43 -11.08 3.49
C ILE A 82 0.33 -10.10 3.90
N ASP A 83 0.65 -9.28 4.88
CA ASP A 83 -0.22 -8.15 5.18
C ASP A 83 -0.09 -7.07 4.09
N ARG A 84 -1.09 -6.21 4.04
CA ARG A 84 -1.18 -5.09 3.10
C ARG A 84 0.06 -4.20 3.15
N ALA A 85 0.66 -4.04 4.30
CA ALA A 85 1.85 -3.23 4.48
C ALA A 85 3.06 -3.71 3.67
N TYR A 86 3.11 -5.00 3.31
CA TYR A 86 4.21 -5.59 2.54
C TYR A 86 3.95 -5.69 1.03
N VAL A 87 2.78 -5.25 0.56
CA VAL A 87 2.38 -5.42 -0.86
C VAL A 87 3.34 -4.72 -1.83
N ASN A 88 3.96 -3.62 -1.40
CA ASN A 88 4.90 -2.86 -2.22
C ASN A 88 6.36 -3.32 -2.06
N SER A 89 6.63 -4.32 -1.22
CA SER A 89 7.99 -4.81 -1.03
C SER A 89 8.53 -5.51 -2.27
N PRO A 90 9.85 -5.45 -2.56
CA PRO A 90 10.48 -6.10 -3.70
C PRO A 90 10.21 -7.62 -3.75
N ILE A 91 10.09 -8.27 -2.59
CA ILE A 91 9.81 -9.71 -2.49
C ILE A 91 8.54 -10.14 -3.25
N VAL A 92 7.51 -9.28 -3.30
CA VAL A 92 6.28 -9.57 -4.05
C VAL A 92 6.58 -9.77 -5.53
N SER A 93 7.38 -8.87 -6.11
CA SER A 93 7.79 -8.97 -7.52
C SER A 93 8.68 -10.17 -7.77
N THR A 94 9.62 -10.47 -6.87
CA THR A 94 10.53 -11.62 -6.95
C THR A 94 9.75 -12.93 -6.94
N VAL A 95 8.89 -13.14 -5.95
CA VAL A 95 8.08 -14.37 -5.83
C VAL A 95 7.21 -14.59 -7.07
N LEU A 96 6.57 -13.53 -7.57
CA LEU A 96 5.71 -13.63 -8.76
C LEU A 96 6.51 -13.89 -10.05
N HIS A 97 7.70 -13.30 -10.17
CA HIS A 97 8.57 -13.53 -11.32
C HIS A 97 9.10 -14.97 -11.36
N GLU A 98 9.36 -15.56 -10.21
CA GLU A 98 9.77 -16.96 -10.05
C GLU A 98 8.63 -17.97 -10.18
N GLY A 99 7.42 -17.50 -10.52
CA GLY A 99 6.24 -18.34 -10.69
C GLY A 99 5.54 -18.73 -9.39
N GLY A 100 5.92 -18.12 -8.28
CA GLY A 100 5.28 -18.30 -6.99
C GLY A 100 3.94 -17.56 -6.88
N ARG A 101 3.28 -17.71 -5.75
CA ARG A 101 1.99 -17.08 -5.43
C ARG A 101 2.13 -16.09 -4.28
N VAL A 102 1.47 -14.96 -4.41
CA VAL A 102 1.35 -13.98 -3.31
C VAL A 102 -0.12 -13.77 -2.99
N LEU A 103 -0.50 -13.99 -1.75
CA LEU A 103 -1.82 -13.71 -1.22
C LEU A 103 -1.76 -12.48 -0.31
N ALA A 104 -2.43 -11.43 -0.75
CA ALA A 104 -2.49 -10.17 -0.01
C ALA A 104 -3.85 -9.51 -0.18
N LYS A 105 -4.29 -8.79 0.85
CA LYS A 105 -5.45 -7.88 0.72
C LYS A 105 -4.96 -6.58 0.09
N PRO A 106 -5.55 -6.15 -1.04
CA PRO A 106 -5.18 -4.88 -1.66
C PRO A 106 -5.59 -3.68 -0.78
N TRP A 107 -5.02 -2.53 -1.07
CA TRP A 107 -5.46 -1.29 -0.47
C TRP A 107 -6.93 -1.02 -0.79
N ALA A 108 -7.72 -0.72 0.25
CA ALA A 108 -9.13 -0.43 0.09
C ALA A 108 -9.33 0.90 -0.64
N GLN A 109 -10.13 0.87 -1.70
CA GLN A 109 -10.54 2.06 -2.44
C GLN A 109 -11.77 2.67 -1.76
N ARG A 110 -11.55 3.46 -0.70
CA ARG A 110 -12.64 4.08 0.06
C ARG A 110 -13.00 5.45 -0.51
N PRO A 111 -14.28 5.81 -0.57
CA PRO A 111 -14.68 7.18 -0.87
C PRO A 111 -14.22 8.13 0.25
N ILE A 112 -14.10 9.41 -0.05
CA ILE A 112 -13.74 10.45 0.94
C ILE A 112 -14.83 10.54 2.02
N LYS A 113 -16.09 10.45 1.60
CA LYS A 113 -17.27 10.36 2.47
C LYS A 113 -18.26 9.33 1.89
N PRO A 114 -19.15 8.75 2.71
CA PRO A 114 -20.23 7.91 2.20
C PRO A 114 -21.03 8.63 1.09
N GLY A 115 -21.33 7.93 0.00
CA GLY A 115 -22.04 8.46 -1.15
C GLY A 115 -21.20 9.21 -2.18
N MET A 116 -19.92 9.47 -1.92
CA MET A 116 -18.99 10.04 -2.89
C MET A 116 -18.27 8.95 -3.70
N PHE A 117 -17.79 9.36 -4.88
CA PHE A 117 -16.97 8.48 -5.70
C PHE A 117 -15.62 8.15 -5.03
N SER A 118 -15.28 6.88 -5.10
CA SER A 118 -13.96 6.35 -4.74
C SER A 118 -13.09 6.22 -5.99
N LYS A 119 -11.85 5.79 -5.84
CA LYS A 119 -10.98 5.47 -6.98
C LYS A 119 -11.56 4.34 -7.86
N ALA A 120 -12.39 3.46 -7.31
CA ALA A 120 -13.01 2.36 -8.07
C ALA A 120 -14.01 2.84 -9.14
N ASP A 121 -14.55 4.04 -8.98
CA ASP A 121 -15.52 4.64 -9.92
C ASP A 121 -14.82 5.29 -11.14
N PHE A 122 -13.49 5.38 -11.12
CA PHE A 122 -12.68 5.86 -12.23
C PHE A 122 -12.19 4.69 -13.09
N ARG A 123 -12.29 4.83 -14.41
CA ARG A 123 -11.77 3.82 -15.32
C ARG A 123 -10.28 4.04 -15.58
N ILE A 124 -9.44 3.19 -15.02
CA ILE A 124 -7.98 3.23 -15.17
C ILE A 124 -7.57 2.21 -16.23
N ASP A 125 -7.03 2.71 -17.35
CA ASP A 125 -6.43 1.90 -18.40
C ASP A 125 -4.90 1.97 -18.26
N LEU A 126 -4.33 0.84 -17.84
CA LEU A 126 -2.88 0.73 -17.61
C LEU A 126 -2.08 0.59 -18.90
N ARG A 127 -2.73 0.21 -20.00
CA ARG A 127 -2.07 0.05 -21.31
C ARG A 127 -1.87 1.39 -21.99
N SER A 128 -2.94 2.19 -22.05
CA SER A 128 -2.89 3.54 -22.61
C SER A 128 -2.42 4.59 -21.61
N LYS A 129 -2.22 4.20 -20.34
CA LYS A 129 -1.88 5.09 -19.22
C LYS A 129 -2.85 6.26 -19.10
N THR A 130 -4.14 5.97 -19.17
CA THR A 130 -5.21 6.97 -19.05
C THR A 130 -6.15 6.64 -17.90
N ILE A 131 -6.68 7.68 -17.29
CA ILE A 131 -7.74 7.61 -16.28
C ILE A 131 -8.92 8.44 -16.73
N THR A 132 -10.12 7.82 -16.76
CA THR A 132 -11.37 8.51 -17.10
C THR A 132 -12.19 8.70 -15.83
N CYS A 133 -12.63 9.91 -15.56
CA CYS A 133 -13.51 10.22 -14.44
C CYS A 133 -14.96 9.77 -14.70
N PRO A 134 -15.84 9.73 -13.68
CA PRO A 134 -17.26 9.37 -13.85
C PRO A 134 -18.05 10.30 -14.79
N ALA A 135 -17.60 11.54 -15.02
CA ALA A 135 -18.19 12.48 -15.96
C ALA A 135 -17.65 12.34 -17.40
N GLY A 136 -16.61 11.50 -17.61
CA GLY A 136 -16.05 11.24 -18.93
C GLY A 136 -14.75 11.99 -19.25
N GLU A 137 -14.26 12.88 -18.39
CA GLU A 137 -12.97 13.55 -18.56
C GLU A 137 -11.83 12.54 -18.48
N VAL A 138 -10.83 12.71 -19.36
CA VAL A 138 -9.70 11.79 -19.52
C VAL A 138 -8.40 12.50 -19.25
N GLU A 139 -7.59 11.94 -18.35
CA GLU A 139 -6.24 12.39 -18.05
C GLU A 139 -5.23 11.29 -18.31
N VAL A 140 -3.99 11.67 -18.60
CA VAL A 140 -2.85 10.74 -18.71
C VAL A 140 -2.12 10.63 -17.38
N PHE A 141 -1.42 9.50 -17.15
CA PHE A 141 -0.63 9.31 -15.94
C PHE A 141 0.59 8.44 -16.18
N GLU A 142 1.57 8.58 -15.30
CA GLU A 142 2.61 7.57 -15.08
C GLU A 142 2.38 6.83 -13.76
N PRO A 143 2.75 5.54 -13.67
CA PRO A 143 2.65 4.80 -12.42
C PRO A 143 3.43 5.48 -11.29
N GLY A 144 2.75 5.73 -10.18
CA GLY A 144 3.28 6.46 -9.03
C GLY A 144 2.83 7.92 -8.95
N ASP A 145 2.16 8.43 -9.97
CA ASP A 145 1.70 9.82 -10.01
C ASP A 145 0.39 10.03 -9.24
N THR A 146 0.15 11.29 -8.91
CA THR A 146 -1.17 11.78 -8.54
C THR A 146 -1.72 12.60 -9.69
N VAL A 147 -2.74 12.06 -10.35
CA VAL A 147 -3.44 12.74 -11.45
C VAL A 147 -4.31 13.85 -10.89
N HIS A 148 -4.24 15.01 -11.49
CA HIS A 148 -5.09 16.16 -11.19
C HIS A 148 -5.97 16.45 -12.39
N PHE A 149 -7.28 16.29 -12.23
CA PHE A 149 -8.25 16.63 -13.26
C PHE A 149 -8.38 18.15 -13.38
N ASP A 150 -8.66 18.63 -14.60
CA ASP A 150 -8.80 20.05 -14.89
C ASP A 150 -9.77 20.73 -13.92
N PRO A 151 -9.32 21.80 -13.21
CA PRO A 151 -10.16 22.57 -12.29
C PRO A 151 -11.40 23.20 -12.92
N GLU A 152 -11.31 23.66 -14.17
CA GLU A 152 -12.44 24.30 -14.87
C GLU A 152 -13.51 23.27 -15.22
N ALA A 153 -13.13 22.14 -15.84
CA ALA A 153 -14.00 21.02 -16.12
C ALA A 153 -14.66 20.47 -14.83
N CYS A 154 -13.88 20.30 -13.77
CA CYS A 154 -14.40 19.91 -12.47
C CYS A 154 -15.33 20.96 -11.83
N GLY A 155 -15.07 22.24 -12.08
CA GLY A 155 -15.88 23.36 -11.58
C GLY A 155 -17.29 23.37 -12.16
N ALA A 156 -17.41 23.11 -13.46
CA ALA A 156 -18.68 23.06 -14.21
C ALA A 156 -19.41 21.71 -14.11
N CYS A 157 -18.78 20.68 -13.48
CA CYS A 157 -19.28 19.32 -13.49
C CYS A 157 -20.47 19.12 -12.53
N GLU A 158 -21.59 18.61 -13.05
CA GLU A 158 -22.79 18.29 -12.25
C GLU A 158 -22.52 17.24 -11.16
N LEU A 159 -21.52 16.35 -11.37
CA LEU A 159 -21.14 15.31 -10.42
C LEU A 159 -20.16 15.79 -9.35
N ARG A 160 -19.74 17.06 -9.38
CA ARG A 160 -18.72 17.62 -8.49
C ARG A 160 -19.00 17.33 -7.00
N ALA A 161 -20.21 17.54 -6.54
CA ALA A 161 -20.59 17.34 -5.13
C ALA A 161 -20.38 15.90 -4.64
N ARG A 162 -20.47 14.92 -5.56
CA ARG A 162 -20.21 13.50 -5.27
C ARG A 162 -18.78 13.10 -5.56
N CYS A 163 -17.97 13.95 -6.15
CA CYS A 163 -16.65 13.61 -6.66
C CYS A 163 -15.53 14.13 -5.75
N THR A 164 -15.58 15.39 -5.33
CA THR A 164 -14.49 16.01 -4.59
C THR A 164 -14.96 17.01 -3.54
N LEU A 165 -14.15 17.14 -2.46
CA LEU A 165 -14.30 18.19 -1.44
C LEU A 165 -13.24 19.29 -1.62
N ALA A 166 -12.51 19.27 -2.74
CA ALA A 166 -11.52 20.29 -3.02
C ALA A 166 -12.20 21.68 -3.12
N SER A 167 -11.51 22.72 -2.66
CA SER A 167 -11.97 24.10 -2.75
C SER A 167 -12.21 24.51 -4.20
N SER A 168 -12.98 25.58 -4.38
CA SER A 168 -13.16 26.22 -5.69
C SER A 168 -11.79 26.52 -6.33
N GLY A 169 -11.66 26.25 -7.62
CA GLY A 169 -10.39 26.40 -8.35
C GLY A 169 -9.45 25.17 -8.28
N ASN A 170 -9.84 24.10 -7.59
CA ASN A 170 -9.10 22.84 -7.61
C ASN A 170 -9.97 21.71 -8.18
N GLY A 171 -9.37 20.86 -9.03
CA GLY A 171 -10.00 19.65 -9.55
C GLY A 171 -9.93 18.46 -8.59
N ARG A 172 -10.49 17.35 -9.01
CA ARG A 172 -10.33 16.06 -8.36
C ARG A 172 -8.90 15.57 -8.55
N SER A 173 -8.28 15.02 -7.50
CA SER A 173 -7.02 14.29 -7.60
C SER A 173 -7.21 12.81 -7.32
N VAL A 174 -6.47 11.96 -8.05
CA VAL A 174 -6.46 10.50 -7.89
C VAL A 174 -5.03 9.99 -7.95
N SER A 175 -4.56 9.36 -6.88
CA SER A 175 -3.22 8.76 -6.86
C SER A 175 -3.22 7.40 -7.54
N ILE A 176 -2.27 7.19 -8.45
CA ILE A 176 -2.01 5.93 -9.13
C ILE A 176 -0.80 5.28 -8.45
N ALA A 177 -0.97 4.08 -7.94
CA ALA A 177 0.14 3.37 -7.31
C ALA A 177 1.19 2.94 -8.35
N LYS A 178 2.46 2.86 -7.96
CA LYS A 178 3.53 2.31 -8.83
C LYS A 178 3.20 0.88 -9.26
N ASP A 179 2.61 0.10 -8.36
CA ASP A 179 2.17 -1.27 -8.52
C ASP A 179 0.67 -1.40 -8.86
N GLU A 180 0.03 -0.39 -9.48
CA GLU A 180 -1.42 -0.37 -9.75
C GLU A 180 -1.90 -1.63 -10.50
N ALA A 181 -1.09 -2.16 -11.41
CA ALA A 181 -1.36 -3.42 -12.10
C ALA A 181 -1.47 -4.60 -11.11
N GLN A 182 -0.55 -4.66 -10.16
CA GLN A 182 -0.54 -5.68 -9.12
C GLN A 182 -1.72 -5.54 -8.16
N GLN A 183 -2.01 -4.31 -7.74
CA GLN A 183 -3.19 -3.99 -6.93
C GLN A 183 -4.49 -4.42 -7.62
N LYS A 184 -4.59 -4.25 -8.94
CA LYS A 184 -5.74 -4.70 -9.74
C LYS A 184 -5.87 -6.23 -9.73
N LYS A 185 -4.76 -6.97 -9.83
CA LYS A 185 -4.76 -8.45 -9.72
C LYS A 185 -5.23 -8.90 -8.33
N PHE A 186 -4.73 -8.30 -7.26
CA PHE A 186 -5.16 -8.62 -5.90
C PHE A 186 -6.64 -8.31 -5.66
N ARG A 187 -7.15 -7.19 -6.18
CA ARG A 187 -8.59 -6.88 -6.11
C ARG A 187 -9.44 -7.93 -6.84
N LYS A 188 -9.00 -8.37 -8.03
CA LYS A 188 -9.67 -9.44 -8.78
C LYS A 188 -9.66 -10.77 -7.99
N LEU A 189 -8.53 -11.13 -7.39
CA LEU A 189 -8.42 -12.30 -6.52
C LEU A 189 -9.42 -12.22 -5.36
N GLN A 190 -9.42 -11.10 -4.63
CA GLN A 190 -10.31 -10.87 -3.48
C GLN A 190 -11.80 -10.91 -3.86
N SER A 191 -12.17 -10.56 -5.10
CA SER A 191 -13.57 -10.62 -5.57
C SER A 191 -14.02 -12.02 -5.92
N SER A 192 -13.11 -12.97 -6.21
CA SER A 192 -13.43 -14.36 -6.51
C SER A 192 -13.78 -15.16 -5.24
N SER A 193 -14.60 -16.21 -5.35
CA SER A 193 -14.95 -17.09 -4.23
C SER A 193 -13.72 -17.83 -3.70
N ARG A 194 -12.88 -18.39 -4.59
CA ARG A 194 -11.64 -19.07 -4.24
C ARG A 194 -10.65 -18.10 -3.55
N GLY A 195 -10.42 -16.93 -4.11
CA GLY A 195 -9.50 -15.96 -3.51
C GLY A 195 -9.98 -15.45 -2.15
N ARG A 196 -11.28 -15.37 -1.91
CA ARG A 196 -11.82 -15.06 -0.58
C ARG A 196 -11.56 -16.19 0.42
N GLN A 197 -11.64 -17.44 -0.01
CA GLN A 197 -11.32 -18.61 0.80
C GLN A 197 -9.82 -18.59 1.16
N ASP A 198 -8.95 -18.53 0.15
CA ASP A 198 -7.49 -18.47 0.32
C ASP A 198 -7.06 -17.36 1.30
N LEU A 199 -7.72 -16.18 1.23
CA LEU A 199 -7.46 -15.06 2.13
C LEU A 199 -8.01 -15.25 3.56
N ARG A 200 -8.93 -16.18 3.81
CA ARG A 200 -9.40 -16.54 5.15
C ARG A 200 -8.49 -17.53 5.85
N GLU A 201 -7.93 -18.47 5.11
CA GLU A 201 -7.02 -19.50 5.61
C GLU A 201 -5.67 -18.91 6.05
N ARG A 202 -5.46 -17.63 5.78
CA ARG A 202 -4.27 -16.86 6.10
C ARG A 202 -4.06 -16.55 7.61
N VAL A 203 -5.08 -16.70 8.43
CA VAL A 203 -5.04 -16.26 9.84
C VAL A 203 -4.44 -17.33 10.75
#